data_84347115ab5d6dd25c79d7d1669b7be2
#
_entry.id   84347115ab5d6dd25c79d7d1669b7be2
#
_cell.length_a   1.000
_cell.length_b   1.000
_cell.length_c   1.000
_cell.angle_alpha   90.00
_cell.angle_beta   90.00
_cell.angle_gamma   90.00
#
_symmetry.space_group_name_H-M   'P 1'
#
loop_
_entity.id
_entity.type
_entity.pdbx_description
1 polymer ?
#
loop_
_entity_poly.entity_id
_entity_poly.type
_entity_poly.pdbx_seq_one_letter_code
_entity_poly.pdbx_strand_id
1 'polypeptide(L)'
;MQTVSRYLLSQLVIAYVSGYHGRNSKVYDRRLTLHRGVSNPVNFTFKNEDQKAQDITSKTYEFNMIDSESKKAVLTKTLTILDDGSTVSTKGDASCTITEGDLLPLDAKFYNFAVREVKSDNSREITYSDTGYAAAGTVELLDGAYPEFLPSTNVSTFTTGGPLAYVSGNIDARPGINNNKALHTIAVYTKNFSGALRVQATMSASPSDADFFDGK
;
A
#
# COMPACT_ATOMS: atom_id res chain seq x y z
N MET A 1 -23.57 12.45 -26.78
CA MET A 1 -22.48 12.24 -25.79
C MET A 1 -22.97 11.17 -24.81
N GLN A 2 -22.48 9.97 -24.91
CA GLN A 2 -22.91 8.85 -24.06
C GLN A 2 -22.16 8.96 -22.74
N THR A 3 -22.83 9.34 -21.67
CA THR A 3 -22.25 9.33 -20.33
C THR A 3 -22.15 7.88 -19.85
N VAL A 4 -20.95 7.34 -19.86
CA VAL A 4 -20.67 6.07 -19.22
C VAL A 4 -20.77 6.31 -17.71
N SER A 5 -21.75 5.70 -17.06
CA SER A 5 -21.84 5.70 -15.60
C SER A 5 -20.60 5.04 -15.04
N ARG A 6 -19.75 5.81 -14.40
CA ARG A 6 -18.65 5.27 -13.60
C ARG A 6 -19.25 4.66 -12.34
N TYR A 7 -19.33 3.36 -12.31
CA TYR A 7 -19.59 2.66 -11.07
C TYR A 7 -18.30 2.69 -10.26
N LEU A 8 -18.28 3.44 -9.18
CA LEU A 8 -17.31 3.26 -8.12
C LEU A 8 -17.59 1.88 -7.51
N LEU A 9 -16.82 0.89 -7.92
CA LEU A 9 -16.89 -0.43 -7.33
C LEU A 9 -16.32 -0.36 -5.92
N SER A 10 -17.22 -0.15 -4.95
CA SER A 10 -16.87 -0.31 -3.55
C SER A 10 -16.65 -1.80 -3.29
N GLN A 11 -15.43 -2.17 -2.91
CA GLN A 11 -15.11 -3.54 -2.51
C GLN A 11 -15.50 -3.71 -1.04
N LEU A 12 -16.35 -4.69 -0.76
CA LEU A 12 -16.77 -5.02 0.60
C LEU A 12 -16.13 -6.33 1.05
N VAL A 13 -15.37 -6.27 2.14
CA VAL A 13 -14.81 -7.42 2.83
C VAL A 13 -15.56 -7.63 4.15
N ILE A 14 -16.07 -8.83 4.38
CA ILE A 14 -16.64 -9.22 5.66
C ILE A 14 -15.53 -9.84 6.49
N ALA A 15 -15.22 -9.21 7.63
CA ALA A 15 -14.22 -9.69 8.56
C ALA A 15 -14.88 -10.11 9.88
N TYR A 16 -14.28 -11.08 10.55
CA TYR A 16 -14.72 -11.52 11.86
C TYR A 16 -13.75 -10.99 12.92
N VAL A 17 -14.29 -10.57 14.05
CA VAL A 17 -13.44 -10.15 15.18
C VAL A 17 -12.71 -11.35 15.78
N SER A 18 -11.59 -11.09 16.44
CA SER A 18 -10.79 -12.11 17.11
C SER A 18 -11.64 -12.96 18.05
N GLY A 19 -11.45 -14.28 18.02
CA GLY A 19 -12.22 -15.25 18.81
C GLY A 19 -13.52 -15.74 18.16
N TYR A 20 -13.91 -15.18 17.01
CA TYR A 20 -15.08 -15.61 16.27
C TYR A 20 -14.69 -16.19 14.91
N HIS A 21 -15.41 -17.21 14.48
CA HIS A 21 -15.31 -17.77 13.13
C HIS A 21 -16.70 -17.95 12.54
N GLY A 22 -16.78 -17.83 11.25
CA GLY A 22 -18.03 -18.06 10.54
C GLY A 22 -18.46 -19.54 10.63
N ARG A 23 -19.73 -19.76 10.97
CA ARG A 23 -20.31 -21.11 11.02
C ARG A 23 -20.60 -21.69 9.63
N ASN A 24 -20.70 -20.83 8.63
CA ASN A 24 -21.04 -21.22 7.26
C ASN A 24 -19.79 -21.18 6.39
N SER A 25 -19.44 -22.30 5.75
CA SER A 25 -18.40 -22.33 4.73
C SER A 25 -18.89 -21.60 3.48
N LYS A 26 -18.07 -20.71 2.93
CA LYS A 26 -18.34 -20.08 1.65
C LYS A 26 -18.22 -21.13 0.54
N VAL A 27 -19.20 -21.17 -0.36
CA VAL A 27 -19.16 -22.05 -1.54
C VAL A 27 -18.15 -21.56 -2.57
N TYR A 28 -17.87 -20.24 -2.59
CA TYR A 28 -16.83 -19.61 -3.39
C TYR A 28 -16.34 -18.35 -2.70
N ASP A 29 -15.07 -18.04 -2.88
CA ASP A 29 -14.48 -16.82 -2.34
C ASP A 29 -14.56 -15.69 -3.38
N ARG A 30 -15.00 -14.52 -2.91
CA ARG A 30 -15.03 -13.32 -3.74
C ARG A 30 -13.66 -12.65 -3.68
N ARG A 31 -12.98 -12.59 -4.81
CA ARG A 31 -11.71 -11.89 -4.91
C ARG A 31 -11.90 -10.40 -4.69
N LEU A 32 -10.95 -9.79 -4.01
CA LEU A 32 -10.79 -8.35 -3.99
C LEU A 32 -10.05 -7.95 -5.27
N THR A 33 -10.68 -7.14 -6.11
CA THR A 33 -10.07 -6.69 -7.37
C THR A 33 -9.57 -5.26 -7.22
N LEU A 34 -8.30 -5.04 -7.48
CA LEU A 34 -7.67 -3.72 -7.45
C LEU A 34 -7.17 -3.38 -8.86
N HIS A 35 -7.17 -2.09 -9.17
CA HIS A 35 -6.70 -1.57 -10.46
C HIS A 35 -5.49 -0.67 -10.26
N ARG A 36 -4.42 -0.90 -11.01
CA ARG A 36 -3.26 0.01 -11.06
C ARG A 36 -3.64 1.33 -11.73
N GLY A 37 -2.93 2.39 -11.36
CA GLY A 37 -3.10 3.73 -11.93
C GLY A 37 -4.31 4.52 -11.42
N VAL A 38 -5.04 3.99 -10.44
CA VAL A 38 -6.16 4.67 -9.78
C VAL A 38 -6.20 4.35 -8.30
N SER A 39 -6.87 5.20 -7.54
CA SER A 39 -7.14 4.92 -6.12
C SER A 39 -8.30 3.92 -5.98
N ASN A 40 -8.10 2.92 -5.13
CA ASN A 40 -9.05 1.84 -4.89
C ASN A 40 -9.59 1.94 -3.45
N PRO A 41 -10.81 2.43 -3.24
CA PRO A 41 -11.44 2.41 -1.92
C PRO A 41 -11.90 1.00 -1.58
N VAL A 42 -11.55 0.53 -0.39
CA VAL A 42 -11.96 -0.78 0.15
C VAL A 42 -12.68 -0.55 1.46
N ASN A 43 -13.89 -1.08 1.55
CA ASN A 43 -14.72 -1.03 2.76
C ASN A 43 -14.75 -2.39 3.44
N PHE A 44 -14.82 -2.38 4.75
CA PHE A 44 -14.85 -3.56 5.61
C PHE A 44 -16.03 -3.46 6.55
N THR A 45 -16.71 -4.57 6.78
CA THR A 45 -17.72 -4.69 7.82
C THR A 45 -17.35 -5.84 8.75
N PHE A 46 -17.12 -5.52 10.02
CA PHE A 46 -16.73 -6.49 11.03
C PHE A 46 -17.96 -7.09 11.70
N LYS A 47 -18.05 -8.40 11.67
CA LYS A 47 -19.20 -9.16 12.16
C LYS A 47 -18.78 -10.28 13.12
N ASN A 48 -19.71 -10.72 13.96
CA ASN A 48 -19.56 -11.93 14.75
C ASN A 48 -20.05 -13.18 13.96
N GLU A 49 -19.98 -14.33 14.62
CA GLU A 49 -20.46 -15.62 14.04
C GLU A 49 -21.93 -15.64 13.63
N ASP A 50 -22.78 -14.81 14.28
CA ASP A 50 -24.20 -14.66 13.95
C ASP A 50 -24.46 -13.63 12.84
N GLN A 51 -23.42 -13.17 12.14
CA GLN A 51 -23.49 -12.14 11.10
C GLN A 51 -23.95 -10.76 11.60
N LYS A 52 -23.85 -10.50 12.91
CA LYS A 52 -24.19 -9.21 13.51
C LYS A 52 -22.96 -8.31 13.54
N ALA A 53 -23.12 -7.05 13.12
CA ALA A 53 -22.09 -6.05 13.19
C ALA A 53 -21.60 -5.85 14.64
N GLN A 54 -20.29 -5.76 14.80
CA GLN A 54 -19.60 -5.60 16.08
C GLN A 54 -19.16 -4.15 16.28
N ASP A 55 -19.17 -3.68 17.49
CA ASP A 55 -18.58 -2.40 17.85
C ASP A 55 -17.05 -2.50 17.76
N ILE A 56 -16.47 -1.63 16.95
CA ILE A 56 -15.03 -1.56 16.70
C ILE A 56 -14.42 -0.19 17.02
N THR A 57 -15.16 0.69 17.67
CA THR A 57 -14.78 2.11 17.93
C THR A 57 -13.42 2.28 18.59
N SER A 58 -13.07 1.38 19.51
CA SER A 58 -11.80 1.43 20.26
C SER A 58 -10.70 0.54 19.68
N LYS A 59 -10.89 0.01 18.49
CA LYS A 59 -10.00 -0.99 17.91
C LYS A 59 -9.18 -0.39 16.76
N THR A 60 -8.00 -0.96 16.55
CA THR A 60 -7.14 -0.64 15.42
C THR A 60 -6.97 -1.87 14.54
N TYR A 61 -7.20 -1.71 13.26
CA TYR A 61 -7.05 -2.78 12.28
C TYR A 61 -6.09 -2.41 11.18
N GLU A 62 -5.36 -3.40 10.68
CA GLU A 62 -4.46 -3.29 9.54
C GLU A 62 -4.88 -4.26 8.43
N PHE A 63 -4.97 -3.75 7.22
CA PHE A 63 -5.02 -4.53 5.99
C PHE A 63 -3.60 -4.80 5.52
N ASN A 64 -3.28 -6.04 5.27
CA ASN A 64 -1.97 -6.47 4.78
C ASN A 64 -2.14 -7.22 3.47
N MET A 65 -1.45 -6.79 2.42
CA MET A 65 -1.34 -7.53 1.17
C MET A 65 0.01 -8.23 1.12
N ILE A 66 -0.01 -9.50 0.79
CA ILE A 66 1.13 -10.41 0.89
C ILE A 66 1.37 -11.02 -0.48
N ASP A 67 2.59 -10.96 -0.94
CA ASP A 67 2.99 -11.67 -2.14
C ASP A 67 2.94 -13.18 -1.91
N SER A 68 2.17 -13.88 -2.75
CA SER A 68 1.95 -15.31 -2.64
C SER A 68 3.23 -16.14 -2.84
N GLU A 69 4.20 -15.62 -3.57
CA GLU A 69 5.48 -16.29 -3.86
C GLU A 69 6.52 -16.04 -2.78
N SER A 70 6.84 -14.77 -2.54
CA SER A 70 7.88 -14.39 -1.57
C SER A 70 7.42 -14.46 -0.11
N LYS A 71 6.10 -14.57 0.14
CA LYS A 71 5.47 -14.53 1.48
C LYS A 71 5.76 -13.24 2.26
N LYS A 72 6.17 -12.18 1.58
CA LYS A 72 6.43 -10.88 2.19
C LYS A 72 5.20 -9.98 2.08
N ALA A 73 4.97 -9.18 3.12
CA ALA A 73 4.00 -8.12 3.04
C ALA A 73 4.51 -7.04 2.06
N VAL A 74 3.72 -6.77 1.02
CA VAL A 74 4.03 -5.77 -0.01
C VAL A 74 3.28 -4.46 0.22
N LEU A 75 2.20 -4.51 1.00
CA LEU A 75 1.42 -3.34 1.38
C LEU A 75 0.81 -3.56 2.77
N THR A 76 0.89 -2.55 3.61
CA THR A 76 0.19 -2.49 4.91
C THR A 76 -0.53 -1.16 5.03
N LYS A 77 -1.84 -1.19 5.32
CA LYS A 77 -2.67 0.00 5.54
C LYS A 77 -3.44 -0.12 6.83
N THR A 78 -3.38 0.91 7.66
CA THR A 78 -4.27 1.04 8.81
C THR A 78 -5.66 1.41 8.32
N LEU A 79 -6.69 0.76 8.85
CA LEU A 79 -8.06 1.05 8.51
C LEU A 79 -8.55 2.30 9.25
N THR A 80 -9.32 3.12 8.56
CA THR A 80 -10.09 4.19 9.17
C THR A 80 -11.39 3.61 9.70
N ILE A 81 -11.62 3.70 11.01
CA ILE A 81 -12.85 3.25 11.65
C ILE A 81 -13.95 4.25 11.33
N LEU A 82 -15.07 3.75 10.78
CA LEU A 82 -16.26 4.53 10.46
C LEU A 82 -17.37 4.35 11.52
N ASP A 83 -17.22 3.32 12.35
CA ASP A 83 -18.10 3.05 13.50
C ASP A 83 -17.92 4.15 14.55
N ASP A 84 -18.97 4.90 14.83
CA ASP A 84 -19.01 5.97 15.84
C ASP A 84 -19.52 5.50 17.21
N GLY A 85 -19.80 4.20 17.36
CA GLY A 85 -20.32 3.57 18.58
C GLY A 85 -21.79 3.86 18.87
N SER A 86 -22.43 4.74 18.11
CA SER A 86 -23.79 5.19 18.33
C SER A 86 -24.76 4.88 17.18
N THR A 87 -24.25 4.93 15.96
CA THR A 87 -25.06 4.81 14.76
C THR A 87 -25.11 3.35 14.26
N VAL A 88 -26.29 2.76 14.24
CA VAL A 88 -26.49 1.35 13.84
C VAL A 88 -26.05 1.09 12.41
N SER A 89 -26.20 2.07 11.51
CA SER A 89 -25.86 1.92 10.09
C SER A 89 -24.35 1.87 9.81
N THR A 90 -23.53 2.42 10.71
CA THR A 90 -22.06 2.44 10.58
C THR A 90 -21.37 1.44 11.51
N LYS A 91 -22.15 0.73 12.31
CA LYS A 91 -21.61 -0.23 13.28
C LYS A 91 -20.78 -1.32 12.59
N GLY A 92 -19.55 -1.46 13.06
CA GLY A 92 -18.59 -2.43 12.52
C GLY A 92 -17.96 -2.03 11.21
N ASP A 93 -18.18 -0.82 10.71
CA ASP A 93 -17.66 -0.38 9.42
C ASP A 93 -16.29 0.29 9.57
N ALA A 94 -15.41 -0.04 8.66
CA ALA A 94 -14.10 0.57 8.49
C ALA A 94 -13.75 0.64 7.00
N SER A 95 -12.81 1.50 6.65
CA SER A 95 -12.37 1.66 5.28
C SER A 95 -10.87 1.91 5.17
N CYS A 96 -10.31 1.63 4.01
CA CYS A 96 -9.02 2.17 3.61
C CYS A 96 -9.03 2.49 2.11
N THR A 97 -8.19 3.43 1.73
CA THR A 97 -7.94 3.72 0.31
C THR A 97 -6.54 3.24 -0.04
N ILE A 98 -6.47 2.31 -0.99
CA ILE A 98 -5.23 1.88 -1.59
C ILE A 98 -4.97 2.83 -2.75
N THR A 99 -3.96 3.67 -2.61
CA THR A 99 -3.67 4.72 -3.58
C THR A 99 -2.95 4.15 -4.81
N GLU A 100 -2.96 4.91 -5.90
CA GLU A 100 -2.19 4.59 -7.10
C GLU A 100 -0.70 4.40 -6.79
N GLY A 101 -0.12 5.24 -5.93
CA GLY A 101 1.28 5.14 -5.52
C GLY A 101 1.61 3.87 -4.74
N ASP A 102 0.66 3.31 -3.99
CA ASP A 102 0.84 2.06 -3.26
C ASP A 102 0.95 0.85 -4.20
N LEU A 103 0.26 0.90 -5.34
CA LEU A 103 0.22 -0.19 -6.31
C LEU A 103 1.28 -0.09 -7.40
N LEU A 104 1.92 1.06 -7.52
CA LEU A 104 2.92 1.33 -8.55
C LEU A 104 4.09 0.34 -8.55
N PRO A 105 4.67 -0.06 -7.38
CA PRO A 105 5.78 -1.01 -7.34
C PRO A 105 5.35 -2.47 -7.54
N LEU A 106 4.06 -2.74 -7.69
CA LEU A 106 3.53 -4.10 -7.69
C LEU A 106 3.20 -4.56 -9.11
N ASP A 107 3.52 -5.81 -9.41
CA ASP A 107 3.16 -6.44 -10.68
C ASP A 107 1.68 -6.86 -10.66
N ALA A 108 1.04 -6.82 -11.83
CA ALA A 108 -0.32 -7.31 -12.01
C ALA A 108 -0.33 -8.85 -11.88
N LYS A 109 -0.79 -9.33 -10.73
CA LYS A 109 -0.90 -10.75 -10.40
C LYS A 109 -1.83 -10.98 -9.22
N PHE A 110 -1.92 -12.22 -8.77
CA PHE A 110 -2.65 -12.58 -7.56
C PHE A 110 -1.76 -12.40 -6.32
N TYR A 111 -2.35 -11.77 -5.32
CA TYR A 111 -1.79 -11.61 -3.98
C TYR A 111 -2.74 -12.22 -2.96
N ASN A 112 -2.25 -12.48 -1.78
CA ASN A 112 -3.09 -12.78 -0.63
C ASN A 112 -3.28 -11.52 0.21
N PHE A 113 -4.41 -11.42 0.92
CA PHE A 113 -4.58 -10.38 1.93
C PHE A 113 -5.09 -10.96 3.24
N ALA A 114 -4.77 -10.27 4.31
CA ALA A 114 -5.30 -10.55 5.63
C ALA A 114 -5.60 -9.24 6.35
N VAL A 115 -6.58 -9.29 7.24
CA VAL A 115 -6.87 -8.18 8.16
C VAL A 115 -6.50 -8.65 9.56
N ARG A 116 -5.83 -7.80 10.32
CA ARG A 116 -5.43 -8.10 11.70
C ARG A 116 -5.78 -6.96 12.64
N GLU A 117 -6.14 -7.29 13.84
CA GLU A 117 -6.29 -6.33 14.94
C GLU A 117 -4.93 -6.06 15.57
N VAL A 118 -4.63 -4.78 15.81
CA VAL A 118 -3.44 -4.33 16.54
C VAL A 118 -3.89 -3.93 17.93
N LYS A 119 -3.43 -4.65 18.93
CA LYS A 119 -3.74 -4.37 20.34
C LYS A 119 -2.88 -3.25 20.90
N SER A 120 -3.26 -2.73 22.04
CA SER A 120 -2.53 -1.66 22.73
C SER A 120 -1.10 -2.04 23.16
N ASP A 121 -0.82 -3.32 23.33
CA ASP A 121 0.50 -3.88 23.62
C ASP A 121 1.32 -4.18 22.35
N ASN A 122 0.83 -3.74 21.19
CA ASN A 122 1.36 -4.03 19.85
C ASN A 122 1.31 -5.51 19.44
N SER A 123 0.65 -6.37 20.18
CA SER A 123 0.33 -7.72 19.70
C SER A 123 -0.67 -7.65 18.54
N ARG A 124 -0.64 -8.67 17.69
CA ARG A 124 -1.47 -8.72 16.48
C ARG A 124 -2.28 -9.99 16.48
N GLU A 125 -3.59 -9.84 16.30
CA GLU A 125 -4.53 -10.95 16.24
C GLU A 125 -5.21 -11.00 14.88
N ILE A 126 -5.42 -12.22 14.37
CA ILE A 126 -6.11 -12.43 13.12
C ILE A 126 -7.60 -12.18 13.34
N THR A 127 -8.18 -11.30 12.54
CA THR A 127 -9.60 -10.97 12.61
C THR A 127 -10.38 -11.43 11.39
N TYR A 128 -9.71 -11.59 10.24
CA TYR A 128 -10.28 -12.15 9.03
C TYR A 128 -9.85 -13.61 8.93
N SER A 129 -10.84 -14.50 8.89
CA SER A 129 -10.61 -15.92 8.73
C SER A 129 -11.53 -16.44 7.62
N ASP A 130 -10.96 -16.99 6.57
CA ASP A 130 -11.70 -17.83 5.66
C ASP A 130 -11.82 -19.23 6.27
N THR A 131 -13.06 -19.68 6.46
CA THR A 131 -13.39 -20.94 7.16
C THR A 131 -12.88 -22.20 6.46
N GLY A 132 -12.28 -22.06 5.29
CA GLY A 132 -11.82 -23.20 4.52
C GLY A 132 -10.32 -23.51 4.65
N TYR A 133 -9.41 -22.51 4.66
CA TYR A 133 -8.01 -22.83 4.38
C TYR A 133 -6.97 -21.92 5.01
N ALA A 134 -7.24 -20.65 5.27
CA ALA A 134 -6.31 -19.73 5.90
C ALA A 134 -7.00 -18.44 6.33
N ALA A 135 -6.36 -17.69 7.23
CA ALA A 135 -6.79 -16.34 7.57
C ALA A 135 -6.42 -15.32 6.47
N ALA A 136 -6.71 -15.68 5.21
CA ALA A 136 -6.32 -14.85 4.07
C ALA A 136 -7.33 -14.98 2.93
N GLY A 137 -7.65 -13.84 2.30
CA GLY A 137 -8.39 -13.78 1.05
C GLY A 137 -7.44 -13.55 -0.13
N THR A 138 -7.99 -13.52 -1.33
CA THR A 138 -7.25 -13.30 -2.58
C THR A 138 -7.50 -11.90 -3.12
N VAL A 139 -6.43 -11.21 -3.46
CA VAL A 139 -6.44 -9.96 -4.22
C VAL A 139 -5.99 -10.25 -5.64
N GLU A 140 -6.78 -9.79 -6.61
CA GLU A 140 -6.39 -9.75 -8.01
C GLU A 140 -6.02 -8.31 -8.36
N LEU A 141 -4.73 -8.06 -8.60
CA LEU A 141 -4.26 -6.77 -9.08
C LEU A 141 -4.24 -6.78 -10.60
N LEU A 142 -5.11 -5.97 -11.18
CA LEU A 142 -5.24 -5.82 -12.62
C LEU A 142 -4.35 -4.68 -13.11
N ASP A 143 -3.73 -4.90 -14.25
CA ASP A 143 -3.07 -3.84 -15.02
C ASP A 143 -4.12 -2.85 -15.52
N GLY A 144 -3.84 -1.57 -15.35
CA GLY A 144 -4.82 -0.53 -15.61
C GLY A 144 -4.88 -0.14 -17.09
N ALA A 145 -6.10 0.19 -17.55
CA ALA A 145 -6.29 0.98 -18.77
C ALA A 145 -5.95 2.47 -18.53
N TYR A 146 -5.42 2.79 -17.36
CA TYR A 146 -5.12 4.16 -16.94
C TYR A 146 -3.63 4.43 -17.01
N PRO A 147 -3.22 5.67 -17.33
CA PRO A 147 -1.80 6.04 -17.27
C PRO A 147 -1.24 5.78 -15.88
N GLU A 148 -0.08 5.16 -15.81
CA GLU A 148 0.61 4.96 -14.55
C GLU A 148 1.21 6.29 -14.07
N PHE A 149 1.11 6.52 -12.77
CA PHE A 149 1.83 7.59 -12.11
C PHE A 149 3.32 7.21 -12.00
N LEU A 150 4.18 7.99 -12.62
CA LEU A 150 5.63 7.83 -12.48
C LEU A 150 6.10 8.66 -11.29
N PRO A 151 6.63 8.02 -10.23
CA PRO A 151 7.13 8.76 -9.07
C PRO A 151 8.33 9.60 -9.49
N SER A 152 8.31 10.87 -9.10
CA SER A 152 9.42 11.78 -9.28
C SER A 152 9.80 12.41 -7.94
N THR A 153 11.11 12.66 -7.76
CA THR A 153 11.61 13.39 -6.60
C THR A 153 12.16 14.72 -7.08
N ASN A 154 11.60 15.81 -6.56
CA ASN A 154 12.11 17.14 -6.83
C ASN A 154 13.19 17.49 -5.81
N VAL A 155 14.39 17.83 -6.29
CA VAL A 155 15.51 18.28 -5.48
C VAL A 155 15.67 19.77 -5.71
N SER A 156 15.27 20.57 -4.73
CA SER A 156 15.38 22.03 -4.76
C SER A 156 16.38 22.59 -3.75
N THR A 157 16.83 21.76 -2.82
CA THR A 157 17.72 22.15 -1.72
C THR A 157 19.05 21.40 -1.80
N PHE A 158 20.13 22.15 -1.69
CA PHE A 158 21.48 21.61 -1.64
C PHE A 158 22.17 22.13 -0.40
N THR A 159 22.91 21.29 0.29
CA THR A 159 23.74 21.64 1.44
C THR A 159 25.20 21.71 1.05
N THR A 160 25.97 22.50 1.78
CA THR A 160 27.40 22.61 1.53
C THR A 160 28.11 21.34 1.97
N GLY A 161 28.70 20.61 1.02
CA GLY A 161 29.48 19.39 1.27
C GLY A 161 31.02 19.65 1.32
N GLY A 162 31.43 20.93 1.37
CA GLY A 162 32.83 21.34 1.38
C GLY A 162 33.05 22.64 0.59
N PRO A 163 34.29 23.14 0.47
CA PRO A 163 34.57 24.32 -0.32
C PRO A 163 34.18 24.11 -1.79
N LEU A 164 33.24 24.92 -2.29
CA LEU A 164 32.72 24.86 -3.67
C LEU A 164 31.97 23.59 -4.04
N ALA A 165 31.57 22.76 -3.06
CA ALA A 165 30.79 21.57 -3.28
C ALA A 165 29.41 21.72 -2.62
N TYR A 166 28.37 21.36 -3.36
CA TYR A 166 27.00 21.34 -2.89
C TYR A 166 26.38 19.94 -3.16
N VAL A 167 25.76 19.35 -2.16
CA VAL A 167 25.18 18.03 -2.24
C VAL A 167 23.68 18.07 -1.95
N SER A 168 22.90 17.27 -2.66
CA SER A 168 21.51 17.03 -2.34
C SER A 168 21.41 16.09 -1.14
N GLY A 169 20.23 16.00 -0.54
CA GLY A 169 19.92 14.87 0.33
C GLY A 169 19.90 13.56 -0.45
N ASN A 170 20.01 12.43 0.26
CA ASN A 170 19.95 11.11 -0.32
C ASN A 170 18.56 10.86 -0.93
N ILE A 171 18.54 10.28 -2.11
CA ILE A 171 17.32 9.94 -2.84
C ILE A 171 17.25 8.42 -2.95
N ASP A 172 16.15 7.84 -2.49
CA ASP A 172 15.92 6.43 -2.66
C ASP A 172 15.72 6.10 -4.15
N ALA A 173 16.61 5.28 -4.71
CA ALA A 173 16.54 4.84 -6.10
C ALA A 173 15.41 3.84 -6.37
N ARG A 174 14.75 3.32 -5.32
CA ARG A 174 13.57 2.45 -5.40
C ARG A 174 13.66 1.37 -6.48
N PRO A 175 14.63 0.47 -6.42
CA PRO A 175 14.82 -0.56 -7.45
C PRO A 175 13.58 -1.47 -7.61
N GLY A 176 12.80 -1.66 -6.55
CA GLY A 176 11.56 -2.42 -6.58
C GLY A 176 10.45 -1.80 -7.46
N ILE A 177 10.40 -0.48 -7.58
CA ILE A 177 9.45 0.22 -8.46
C ILE A 177 9.84 0.05 -9.94
N ASN A 178 11.12 0.02 -10.21
CA ASN A 178 11.66 -0.10 -11.56
C ASN A 178 11.80 -1.57 -12.03
N ASN A 179 11.14 -2.51 -11.38
CA ASN A 179 11.27 -3.95 -11.67
C ASN A 179 12.75 -4.39 -11.73
N ASN A 180 13.57 -3.91 -10.78
CA ASN A 180 15.03 -4.08 -10.77
C ASN A 180 15.75 -3.54 -12.01
N LYS A 181 15.08 -2.73 -12.83
CA LYS A 181 15.73 -1.99 -13.90
C LYS A 181 16.32 -0.72 -13.31
N ALA A 182 17.63 -0.61 -13.35
CA ALA A 182 18.36 0.54 -12.82
C ALA A 182 18.31 1.79 -13.73
N LEU A 183 17.18 2.02 -14.42
CA LEU A 183 17.03 3.16 -15.31
C LEU A 183 16.38 4.32 -14.55
N HIS A 184 17.13 5.41 -14.38
CA HIS A 184 16.64 6.65 -13.82
C HIS A 184 16.75 7.78 -14.86
N THR A 185 15.71 8.58 -14.98
CA THR A 185 15.73 9.79 -15.80
C THR A 185 15.88 10.98 -14.90
N ILE A 186 16.91 11.81 -15.17
CA ILE A 186 17.19 13.02 -14.40
C ILE A 186 16.98 14.22 -15.30
N ALA A 187 16.07 15.11 -14.92
CA ALA A 187 15.87 16.41 -15.57
C ALA A 187 16.57 17.49 -14.72
N VAL A 188 17.46 18.23 -15.32
CA VAL A 188 18.23 19.29 -14.64
C VAL A 188 17.85 20.64 -15.23
N TYR A 189 17.35 21.52 -14.37
CA TYR A 189 17.00 22.89 -14.72
C TYR A 189 17.98 23.86 -14.08
N THR A 190 18.78 24.51 -14.89
CA THR A 190 19.79 25.45 -14.41
C THR A 190 19.57 26.86 -14.95
N LYS A 191 19.89 27.84 -14.14
CA LYS A 191 19.96 29.26 -14.56
C LYS A 191 21.28 29.86 -14.07
N ASN A 192 22.11 30.33 -14.99
CA ASN A 192 23.42 30.91 -14.69
C ASN A 192 24.34 29.95 -13.89
N PHE A 193 24.26 28.66 -14.16
CA PHE A 193 25.11 27.67 -13.51
C PHE A 193 26.47 27.60 -14.21
N SER A 194 27.53 27.59 -13.41
CA SER A 194 28.90 27.33 -13.86
C SER A 194 29.55 26.36 -12.90
N GLY A 195 29.89 25.18 -13.38
CA GLY A 195 30.45 24.11 -12.56
C GLY A 195 30.25 22.74 -13.17
N ALA A 196 30.55 21.69 -12.40
CA ALA A 196 30.30 20.30 -12.78
C ALA A 196 29.14 19.74 -11.95
N LEU A 197 28.18 19.09 -12.61
CA LEU A 197 27.15 18.32 -11.97
C LEU A 197 27.56 16.84 -12.01
N ARG A 198 27.48 16.17 -10.87
CA ARG A 198 27.76 14.74 -10.76
C ARG A 198 26.57 14.04 -10.14
N VAL A 199 26.27 12.87 -10.65
CA VAL A 199 25.30 11.94 -10.07
C VAL A 199 26.09 10.83 -9.42
N GLN A 200 25.88 10.65 -8.14
CA GLN A 200 26.56 9.62 -7.35
C GLN A 200 25.54 8.60 -6.87
N ALA A 201 25.94 7.37 -6.71
CA ALA A 201 25.11 6.28 -6.25
C ALA A 201 25.81 5.50 -5.13
N THR A 202 25.03 4.81 -4.34
CA THR A 202 25.49 3.88 -3.31
C THR A 202 24.53 2.70 -3.21
N MET A 203 25.06 1.56 -2.78
CA MET A 203 24.25 0.37 -2.46
C MET A 203 24.07 0.18 -0.94
N SER A 204 24.58 1.11 -0.14
CA SER A 204 24.45 1.08 1.31
C SER A 204 23.01 1.44 1.73
N ALA A 205 22.43 0.69 2.67
CA ALA A 205 21.13 1.00 3.27
C ALA A 205 21.20 2.21 4.22
N SER A 206 22.40 2.54 4.74
CA SER A 206 22.66 3.70 5.60
C SER A 206 23.94 4.36 5.11
N PRO A 207 23.86 5.13 4.02
CA PRO A 207 25.05 5.65 3.36
C PRO A 207 25.75 6.74 4.14
N SER A 208 27.06 6.69 4.15
CA SER A 208 27.97 7.79 4.50
C SER A 208 28.59 8.36 3.23
N ASP A 209 29.22 9.52 3.32
CA ASP A 209 29.84 10.18 2.15
C ASP A 209 30.88 9.30 1.43
N ALA A 210 31.53 8.39 2.18
CA ALA A 210 32.53 7.47 1.61
C ALA A 210 31.94 6.31 0.81
N ASP A 211 30.62 6.08 0.93
CA ASP A 211 29.94 4.95 0.28
C ASP A 211 29.47 5.28 -1.14
N PHE A 212 29.58 6.55 -1.56
CA PHE A 212 29.12 6.99 -2.87
C PHE A 212 30.22 6.85 -3.93
N PHE A 213 29.79 6.41 -5.11
CA PHE A 213 30.62 6.32 -6.31
C PHE A 213 29.99 7.10 -7.46
N ASP A 214 30.84 7.67 -8.33
CA ASP A 214 30.36 8.39 -9.50
C ASP A 214 29.66 7.43 -10.47
N GLY A 215 28.43 7.77 -10.87
CA GLY A 215 27.74 7.09 -11.96
C GLY A 215 28.48 7.31 -13.29
N LYS A 216 28.60 6.25 -14.07
CA LYS A 216 29.16 6.31 -15.44
C LYS A 216 28.08 6.54 -16.46
#